data_774f91ad4a2bc18e1e5692236ed62eb1
#
_entry.id   774f91ad4a2bc18e1e5692236ed62eb1
#
_cell.length_a   1.000
_cell.length_b   1.000
_cell.length_c   1.000
_cell.angle_alpha   90.00
_cell.angle_beta   90.00
_cell.angle_gamma   90.00
#
_symmetry.space_group_name_H-M   'P 1'
#
loop_
_entity.id
_entity.type
_entity.pdbx_description
1 polymer ?
#
loop_
_entity_poly.entity_id
_entity_poly.type
_entity_poly.pdbx_seq_one_letter_code
_entity_poly.pdbx_strand_id
1 'polypeptide(L)'
;MHSELSVASLEYLRRSGRIGRAQAFLGNVMSVRPILNFEQGELKAVRRVKLDQATSEMLTSLRDRFGAKPLSVTIMHAGRDTARINALRDAMTTSGLNVQKGRVQLMGPVIGAHVGPGTYGFTAIPVES
;
A
#
# COMPACT_ATOMS: atom_id res chain seq x y z
N MET A 1 9.77 -10.42 -0.73
CA MET A 1 9.02 -9.23 -1.19
C MET A 1 7.80 -9.01 -0.30
N HIS A 2 7.56 -7.79 0.08
CA HIS A 2 6.40 -7.42 0.86
C HIS A 2 5.73 -6.20 0.24
N SER A 3 4.43 -6.28 -0.02
CA SER A 3 3.67 -5.20 -0.64
C SER A 3 2.44 -4.90 0.18
N GLU A 4 2.19 -3.63 0.43
CA GLU A 4 0.94 -3.18 1.04
C GLU A 4 0.40 -1.98 0.29
N LEU A 5 -0.91 -1.95 0.11
CA LEU A 5 -1.62 -0.87 -0.56
C LEU A 5 -2.76 -0.39 0.32
N SER A 6 -2.84 0.92 0.49
CA SER A 6 -3.98 1.57 1.11
C SER A 6 -4.92 2.04 0.01
N VAL A 7 -6.15 1.52 -0.01
CA VAL A 7 -7.13 1.89 -1.05
C VAL A 7 -8.15 2.85 -0.46
N ALA A 8 -8.61 3.79 -1.30
CA ALA A 8 -9.64 4.74 -0.90
C ALA A 8 -11.01 4.07 -0.83
N SER A 9 -11.23 3.06 -1.67
CA SER A 9 -12.53 2.38 -1.75
C SER A 9 -12.33 0.98 -2.32
N LEU A 10 -13.13 0.02 -1.87
CA LEU A 10 -13.15 -1.32 -2.43
C LEU A 10 -14.08 -1.44 -3.64
N GLU A 11 -14.75 -0.35 -4.00
CA GLU A 11 -15.74 -0.38 -5.08
C GLU A 11 -15.15 -0.77 -6.42
N TYR A 12 -13.94 -0.31 -6.72
CA TYR A 12 -13.26 -0.65 -7.98
C TYR A 12 -12.94 -2.14 -8.06
N LEU A 13 -12.47 -2.73 -6.97
CA LEU A 13 -12.21 -4.18 -6.90
C LEU A 13 -13.51 -4.97 -7.05
N ARG A 14 -14.59 -4.50 -6.43
CA ARG A 14 -15.90 -5.15 -6.54
C ARG A 14 -16.39 -5.14 -7.98
N ARG A 15 -16.32 -3.99 -8.65
CA ARG A 15 -16.79 -3.84 -10.04
C ARG A 15 -16.01 -4.72 -11.01
N SER A 16 -14.72 -4.88 -10.77
CA SER A 16 -13.87 -5.68 -11.64
C SER A 16 -13.90 -7.18 -11.33
N GLY A 17 -14.64 -7.59 -10.29
CA GLY A 17 -14.72 -8.98 -9.85
C GLY A 17 -13.48 -9.50 -9.14
N ARG A 18 -12.60 -8.61 -8.70
CA ARG A 18 -11.33 -8.98 -8.07
C ARG A 18 -11.30 -8.71 -6.57
N ILE A 19 -12.46 -8.47 -5.99
CA ILE A 19 -12.53 -8.15 -4.57
C ILE A 19 -12.18 -9.35 -3.67
N GLY A 20 -12.48 -10.57 -4.10
CA GLY A 20 -12.12 -11.78 -3.39
C GLY A 20 -12.50 -11.72 -1.91
N ARG A 21 -11.56 -12.05 -1.04
CA ARG A 21 -11.77 -12.05 0.41
C ARG A 21 -11.96 -10.66 0.99
N ALA A 22 -11.58 -9.61 0.27
CA ALA A 22 -11.78 -8.24 0.72
C ALA A 22 -13.27 -7.88 0.77
N GLN A 23 -14.16 -8.69 0.21
CA GLN A 23 -15.60 -8.47 0.25
C GLN A 23 -16.12 -8.33 1.69
N ALA A 24 -15.50 -9.01 2.64
CA ALA A 24 -15.88 -8.90 4.04
C ALA A 24 -15.67 -7.49 4.62
N PHE A 25 -14.85 -6.67 3.95
CA PHE A 25 -14.59 -5.29 4.34
C PHE A 25 -15.49 -4.29 3.62
N LEU A 26 -16.39 -4.75 2.73
CA LEU A 26 -17.39 -3.88 2.11
C LEU A 26 -18.40 -3.44 3.18
N GLY A 27 -18.85 -2.23 3.01
CA GLY A 27 -19.82 -1.64 3.93
C GLY A 27 -19.13 -0.80 4.97
N ASN A 28 -19.77 0.18 5.37
CA ASN A 28 -19.55 1.13 6.43
C ASN A 28 -18.11 1.53 6.76
N VAL A 29 -17.47 2.23 5.84
CA VAL A 29 -16.05 2.55 5.99
C VAL A 29 -15.76 4.03 5.80
N MET A 30 -16.56 4.90 6.38
CA MET A 30 -16.42 6.34 6.17
C MET A 30 -15.15 6.93 6.78
N SER A 31 -14.55 6.28 7.76
CA SER A 31 -13.34 6.79 8.42
C SER A 31 -12.21 5.78 8.45
N VAL A 32 -12.30 4.73 7.65
CA VAL A 32 -11.36 3.60 7.66
C VAL A 32 -10.85 3.36 6.24
N ARG A 33 -9.59 2.98 6.12
CA ARG A 33 -9.01 2.55 4.85
C ARG A 33 -8.61 1.09 4.95
N PRO A 34 -9.02 0.25 3.97
CA PRO A 34 -8.51 -1.11 3.90
C PRO A 34 -7.04 -1.10 3.48
N ILE A 35 -6.24 -1.93 4.13
CA ILE A 35 -4.88 -2.21 3.70
C ILE A 35 -4.89 -3.58 3.03
N LEU A 36 -4.44 -3.63 1.80
CA LEU A 36 -4.35 -4.85 1.02
C LEU A 36 -2.90 -5.26 0.88
N ASN A 37 -2.64 -6.55 0.83
CA ASN A 37 -1.34 -7.01 0.37
C ASN A 37 -1.49 -7.84 -0.89
N PHE A 38 -0.40 -7.91 -1.66
CA PHE A 38 -0.33 -8.69 -2.87
C PHE A 38 0.47 -9.95 -2.57
N GLU A 39 -0.18 -11.09 -2.63
CA GLU A 39 0.43 -12.36 -2.28
C GLU A 39 -0.02 -13.42 -3.27
N GLN A 40 0.94 -14.10 -3.89
CA GLN A 40 0.69 -15.17 -4.85
C GLN A 40 -0.26 -14.74 -5.98
N GLY A 41 -0.11 -13.51 -6.46
CA GLY A 41 -0.94 -12.99 -7.54
C GLY A 41 -2.33 -12.51 -7.12
N GLU A 42 -2.66 -12.56 -5.84
CA GLU A 42 -3.94 -12.15 -5.33
C GLU A 42 -3.83 -10.97 -4.38
N LEU A 43 -4.81 -10.07 -4.45
CA LEU A 43 -4.98 -9.00 -3.48
C LEU A 43 -5.79 -9.52 -2.30
N LYS A 44 -5.25 -9.36 -1.11
CA LYS A 44 -5.91 -9.77 0.14
C LYS A 44 -6.03 -8.57 1.06
N ALA A 45 -7.22 -8.40 1.65
CA ALA A 45 -7.39 -7.41 2.70
C ALA A 45 -6.77 -7.97 3.98
N VAL A 46 -5.77 -7.28 4.52
CA VAL A 46 -5.08 -7.74 5.71
C VAL A 46 -5.54 -7.03 6.96
N ARG A 47 -5.99 -5.76 6.84
CA ARG A 47 -6.55 -5.04 7.98
C ARG A 47 -7.29 -3.79 7.54
N ARG A 48 -8.06 -3.22 8.46
CA ARG A 48 -8.65 -1.89 8.31
C ARG A 48 -7.99 -0.96 9.31
N VAL A 49 -7.66 0.25 8.86
CA VAL A 49 -7.00 1.23 9.70
C VAL A 49 -7.76 2.55 9.61
N LYS A 50 -7.60 3.42 10.59
CA LYS A 50 -8.17 4.75 10.54
C LYS A 50 -7.55 5.52 9.37
N LEU A 51 -8.36 6.42 8.78
CA LEU A 51 -8.00 7.14 7.56
C LEU A 51 -6.64 7.84 7.68
N ASP A 52 -6.36 8.46 8.83
CA ASP A 52 -5.14 9.21 9.07
C ASP A 52 -3.96 8.34 9.55
N GLN A 53 -4.16 7.03 9.73
CA GLN A 53 -3.15 6.12 10.25
C GLN A 53 -2.62 5.13 9.23
N ALA A 54 -3.12 5.20 7.99
CA ALA A 54 -2.74 4.22 6.97
C ALA A 54 -1.23 4.21 6.71
N THR A 55 -0.62 5.38 6.57
CA THR A 55 0.81 5.50 6.33
C THR A 55 1.62 4.92 7.49
N SER A 56 1.31 5.30 8.72
CA SER A 56 2.06 4.81 9.88
C SER A 56 1.90 3.32 10.09
N GLU A 57 0.71 2.77 9.82
CA GLU A 57 0.46 1.34 9.90
C GLU A 57 1.28 0.55 8.87
N MET A 58 1.36 1.06 7.64
CA MET A 58 2.17 0.43 6.61
C MET A 58 3.66 0.45 6.95
N LEU A 59 4.15 1.54 7.53
CA LEU A 59 5.54 1.64 7.95
C LEU A 59 5.85 0.72 9.13
N THR A 60 4.93 0.59 10.07
CA THR A 60 5.06 -0.35 11.18
C THR A 60 5.18 -1.77 10.66
N SER A 61 4.35 -2.15 9.68
CA SER A 61 4.41 -3.46 9.05
C SER A 61 5.78 -3.72 8.41
N LEU A 62 6.34 -2.73 7.71
CA LEU A 62 7.68 -2.84 7.12
C LEU A 62 8.75 -3.04 8.19
N ARG A 63 8.70 -2.26 9.25
CA ARG A 63 9.68 -2.35 10.33
C ARG A 63 9.61 -3.68 11.06
N ASP A 64 8.39 -4.17 11.30
CA ASP A 64 8.19 -5.46 11.95
C ASP A 64 8.73 -6.60 11.11
N ARG A 65 8.60 -6.49 9.78
CA ARG A 65 9.03 -7.55 8.88
C ARG A 65 10.53 -7.54 8.59
N PHE A 66 11.12 -6.37 8.41
CA PHE A 66 12.50 -6.27 7.94
C PHE A 66 13.47 -5.67 8.94
N GLY A 67 13.00 -4.95 9.95
CA GLY A 67 13.87 -4.33 10.93
C GLY A 67 14.85 -3.36 10.28
N ALA A 68 16.13 -3.55 10.52
CA ALA A 68 17.21 -2.71 10.00
C ALA A 68 17.81 -3.23 8.69
N LYS A 69 17.22 -4.24 8.07
CA LYS A 69 17.74 -4.80 6.81
C LYS A 69 17.70 -3.76 5.70
N PRO A 70 18.74 -3.71 4.84
CA PRO A 70 18.70 -2.81 3.67
C PRO A 70 17.57 -3.19 2.72
N LEU A 71 16.82 -2.18 2.27
CA LEU A 71 15.64 -2.40 1.44
C LEU A 71 15.73 -1.62 0.14
N SER A 72 15.18 -2.20 -0.92
CA SER A 72 14.79 -1.49 -2.13
C SER A 72 13.28 -1.31 -2.07
N VAL A 73 12.80 -0.07 -2.09
CA VAL A 73 11.39 0.25 -1.91
C VAL A 73 10.89 1.00 -3.14
N THR A 74 9.76 0.55 -3.67
CA THR A 74 9.02 1.27 -4.69
C THR A 74 7.71 1.73 -4.08
N ILE A 75 7.50 3.05 -4.05
CA ILE A 75 6.21 3.62 -3.67
C ILE A 75 5.35 3.67 -4.92
N MET A 76 4.15 3.12 -4.83
CA MET A 76 3.23 3.02 -5.96
C MET A 76 1.97 3.81 -5.68
N HIS A 77 1.40 4.38 -6.73
CA HIS A 77 0.16 5.15 -6.59
C HIS A 77 -0.71 5.02 -7.83
N ALA A 78 -2.02 5.23 -7.63
CA ALA A 78 -2.99 5.36 -8.69
C ALA A 78 -3.65 6.73 -8.56
N GLY A 79 -3.81 7.45 -9.66
CA GLY A 79 -4.37 8.80 -9.66
C GLY A 79 -3.30 9.87 -9.62
N ARG A 80 -3.75 11.12 -9.54
CA ARG A 80 -2.87 12.30 -9.66
C ARG A 80 -2.57 12.98 -8.31
N ASP A 81 -3.23 12.58 -7.25
CA ASP A 81 -2.99 13.17 -5.94
C ASP A 81 -1.69 12.64 -5.36
N THR A 82 -0.70 13.52 -5.24
CA THR A 82 0.62 13.14 -4.75
C THR A 82 0.84 13.45 -3.28
N ALA A 83 -0.13 14.05 -2.60
CA ALA A 83 0.05 14.46 -1.21
C ALA A 83 0.32 13.27 -0.29
N ARG A 84 -0.44 12.18 -0.44
CA ARG A 84 -0.25 10.98 0.37
C ARG A 84 1.04 10.25 0.03
N ILE A 85 1.45 10.29 -1.23
CA ILE A 85 2.71 9.70 -1.69
C ILE A 85 3.88 10.43 -1.07
N ASN A 86 3.83 11.74 -1.08
CA ASN A 86 4.87 12.56 -0.47
C ASN A 86 4.92 12.34 1.05
N ALA A 87 3.77 12.22 1.70
CA ALA A 87 3.70 11.92 3.12
C ALA A 87 4.31 10.56 3.45
N LEU A 88 4.04 9.54 2.63
CA LEU A 88 4.61 8.22 2.81
C LEU A 88 6.13 8.25 2.61
N ARG A 89 6.60 8.93 1.58
CA ARG A 89 8.03 9.07 1.31
C ARG A 89 8.75 9.77 2.45
N ASP A 90 8.18 10.88 2.92
CA ASP A 90 8.77 11.65 4.02
C ASP A 90 8.80 10.83 5.32
N ALA A 91 7.72 10.10 5.60
CA ALA A 91 7.64 9.25 6.77
C ALA A 91 8.65 8.10 6.72
N MET A 92 8.90 7.53 5.53
CA MET A 92 9.94 6.51 5.37
C MET A 92 11.32 7.07 5.68
N THR A 93 11.59 8.29 5.27
CA THR A 93 12.89 8.94 5.51
C THR A 93 13.18 9.08 7.00
N THR A 94 12.15 9.31 7.81
CA THR A 94 12.30 9.53 9.25
C THR A 94 11.99 8.30 10.10
N SER A 95 11.62 7.18 9.49
CA SER A 95 11.13 6.00 10.20
C SER A 95 12.21 5.13 10.83
N GLY A 96 13.47 5.32 10.45
CA GLY A 96 14.55 4.43 10.84
C GLY A 96 14.72 3.22 9.94
N LEU A 97 13.89 3.08 8.90
CA LEU A 97 14.07 2.04 7.90
C LEU A 97 15.33 2.31 7.08
N ASN A 98 16.02 1.23 6.71
CA ASN A 98 17.25 1.32 5.91
C ASN A 98 16.90 1.18 4.42
N VAL A 99 16.42 2.27 3.82
CA VAL A 99 16.06 2.28 2.40
C VAL A 99 17.29 2.63 1.59
N GLN A 100 17.85 1.64 0.91
CA GLN A 100 19.04 1.79 0.07
C GLN A 100 18.69 2.32 -1.32
N LYS A 101 17.55 1.88 -1.87
CA LYS A 101 17.06 2.33 -3.17
C LYS A 101 15.58 2.64 -3.03
N GLY A 102 15.19 3.79 -3.55
CA GLY A 102 13.79 4.21 -3.51
C GLY A 102 13.36 4.78 -4.85
N ARG A 103 12.13 4.51 -5.23
CA ARG A 103 11.50 5.11 -6.40
C ARG A 103 10.01 5.30 -6.15
N VAL A 104 9.42 6.21 -6.90
CA VAL A 104 7.98 6.44 -6.94
C VAL A 104 7.50 6.10 -8.34
N GLN A 105 6.43 5.32 -8.43
CA GLN A 105 5.93 4.83 -9.71
C GLN A 105 4.42 4.89 -9.75
N LEU A 106 3.88 5.36 -10.88
CA LEU A 106 2.45 5.25 -11.15
C LEU A 106 2.11 3.80 -11.46
N MET A 107 1.02 3.30 -10.89
CA MET A 107 0.55 1.95 -11.17
C MET A 107 0.16 1.82 -12.63
N GLY A 108 0.43 0.67 -13.23
CA GLY A 108 0.01 0.37 -14.57
C GLY A 108 -1.51 0.43 -14.73
N PRO A 109 -2.01 0.66 -15.97
CA PRO A 109 -3.46 0.90 -16.18
C PRO A 109 -4.34 -0.24 -15.69
N VAL A 110 -3.88 -1.48 -15.81
CA VAL A 110 -4.69 -2.64 -15.41
C VAL A 110 -4.90 -2.66 -13.90
N ILE A 111 -3.81 -2.58 -13.14
CA ILE A 111 -3.90 -2.60 -11.67
C ILE A 111 -4.60 -1.34 -11.16
N GLY A 112 -4.26 -0.18 -11.74
CA GLY A 112 -4.89 1.09 -11.37
C GLY A 112 -6.40 1.07 -11.55
N ALA A 113 -6.91 0.43 -12.61
CA ALA A 113 -8.34 0.30 -12.86
C ALA A 113 -9.03 -0.59 -11.82
N HIS A 114 -8.33 -1.58 -11.25
CA HIS A 114 -8.91 -2.47 -10.25
C HIS A 114 -8.92 -1.87 -8.85
N VAL A 115 -7.91 -1.10 -8.48
CA VAL A 115 -7.81 -0.54 -7.14
C VAL A 115 -8.35 0.89 -7.04
N GLY A 116 -8.35 1.62 -8.14
CA GLY A 116 -8.95 2.95 -8.24
C GLY A 116 -8.04 4.08 -7.78
N PRO A 117 -8.44 5.33 -8.09
CA PRO A 117 -7.67 6.51 -7.70
C PRO A 117 -7.64 6.66 -6.18
N GLY A 118 -6.59 7.30 -5.68
CA GLY A 118 -6.38 7.47 -4.25
C GLY A 118 -5.66 6.30 -3.58
N THR A 119 -5.40 5.23 -4.32
CA THR A 119 -4.61 4.10 -3.83
C THR A 119 -3.13 4.47 -3.82
N TYR A 120 -2.46 4.13 -2.74
CA TYR A 120 -1.02 4.29 -2.62
C TYR A 120 -0.45 3.22 -1.70
N GLY A 121 0.82 2.94 -1.86
CA GLY A 121 1.46 1.95 -1.04
C GLY A 121 2.89 1.70 -1.48
N PHE A 122 3.39 0.53 -1.17
CA PHE A 122 4.79 0.20 -1.44
C PHE A 122 4.96 -1.27 -1.80
N THR A 123 6.07 -1.54 -2.48
CA THR A 123 6.67 -2.86 -2.59
C THR A 123 8.09 -2.77 -2.05
N ALA A 124 8.45 -3.63 -1.13
CA ALA A 124 9.76 -3.65 -0.52
C ALA A 124 10.44 -5.00 -0.73
N ILE A 125 11.70 -4.95 -1.12
CA ILE A 125 12.53 -6.13 -1.36
C ILE A 125 13.83 -5.94 -0.59
N PRO A 126 14.31 -6.94 0.19
CA PRO A 126 15.61 -6.85 0.80
C PRO A 126 16.71 -6.73 -0.27
N VAL A 127 17.67 -5.85 -0.01
CA VAL A 127 18.83 -5.69 -0.88
C VAL A 127 19.89 -6.68 -0.37
N GLU A 128 20.31 -7.57 -1.25
CA GLU A 128 21.42 -8.46 -0.92
C GLU A 128 22.74 -7.72 -1.05
N SER A 129 23.57 -7.85 -0.06
CA SER A 129 24.92 -7.30 -0.05
C SER A 129 25.94 -8.19 -0.74
#